data_c6d15cc7c4d07843644e63a9ea1287b7
#
_entry.id   c6d15cc7c4d07843644e63a9ea1287b7
#
_cell.length_a   1.000
_cell.length_b   1.000
_cell.length_c   1.000
_cell.angle_alpha   90.00
_cell.angle_beta   90.00
_cell.angle_gamma   90.00
#
_symmetry.space_group_name_H-M   'P 1'
#
loop_
_entity.id
_entity.type
_entity.pdbx_description
1 polymer ?
#
loop_
_entity_poly.entity_id
_entity_poly.type
_entity_poly.pdbx_seq_one_letter_code
_entity_poly.pdbx_strand_id
1 'polypeptide(L)'
;MKEFFTILLAVVLALVLAVSLQPMDLAPVDEIALVLQENGFAVSIEGPEGNREFLHGERYRLILNDNPETNVTVYAYKNAEEAYKEAKCIHADGCGMDYREGLSVGHSVQISWVDAPHFFLYKNVIVQYIGSDWEVLSPVETVCGEQIAGLPYYEPARIAPGLLCMDESTKAFLRVTVAGGRPDGIVVELVNGSDKELYYGEPYKLYRENEMGGWEWINQDMVFTMPLYTLPAGTQKTMEHRFEEPLDAGNYRITKSVGFEKPGVNSAEQVEVSADFTIE
;
A
#
# COMPACT_ATOMS: atom_id res chain seq x y z
N MET A 1 45.54 -44.80 21.10
CA MET A 1 45.80 -43.35 20.95
C MET A 1 45.15 -42.71 19.73
N LYS A 2 45.17 -43.30 18.54
CA LYS A 2 44.53 -42.71 17.34
C LYS A 2 43.02 -42.57 17.48
N GLU A 3 42.33 -43.56 18.01
CA GLU A 3 40.86 -43.51 18.16
C GLU A 3 40.40 -42.46 19.19
N PHE A 4 41.18 -42.25 20.25
CA PHE A 4 40.86 -41.23 21.25
C PHE A 4 41.01 -39.82 20.70
N PHE A 5 41.97 -39.58 19.81
CA PHE A 5 42.17 -38.31 19.12
C PHE A 5 41.05 -38.02 18.10
N THR A 6 40.53 -39.05 17.42
CA THR A 6 39.44 -38.92 16.47
C THR A 6 38.11 -38.56 17.16
N ILE A 7 37.83 -39.19 18.30
CA ILE A 7 36.61 -38.90 19.08
C ILE A 7 36.71 -37.52 19.71
N LEU A 8 37.86 -37.11 20.22
CA LEU A 8 38.04 -35.77 20.77
C LEU A 8 37.89 -34.69 19.73
N LEU A 9 38.42 -34.88 18.52
CA LEU A 9 38.29 -33.97 17.40
C LEU A 9 36.82 -33.83 16.91
N ALA A 10 36.08 -34.95 16.86
CA ALA A 10 34.66 -34.95 16.49
C ALA A 10 33.78 -34.23 17.53
N VAL A 11 34.08 -34.41 18.84
CA VAL A 11 33.38 -33.69 19.92
C VAL A 11 33.66 -32.18 19.89
N VAL A 12 34.92 -31.81 19.65
CA VAL A 12 35.30 -30.39 19.54
C VAL A 12 34.66 -29.76 18.31
N LEU A 13 34.60 -30.45 17.17
CA LEU A 13 33.94 -29.98 15.94
C LEU A 13 32.43 -29.84 16.15
N ALA A 14 31.80 -30.80 16.85
CA ALA A 14 30.38 -30.74 17.17
C ALA A 14 30.05 -29.60 18.15
N LEU A 15 30.93 -29.33 19.12
CA LEU A 15 30.79 -28.19 20.04
C LEU A 15 30.97 -26.85 19.31
N VAL A 16 31.94 -26.74 18.42
CA VAL A 16 32.16 -25.53 17.62
C VAL A 16 30.96 -25.28 16.66
N LEU A 17 30.41 -26.33 16.04
CA LEU A 17 29.18 -26.22 15.23
C LEU A 17 27.94 -25.87 16.08
N ALA A 18 27.82 -26.40 17.28
CA ALA A 18 26.69 -26.09 18.18
C ALA A 18 26.76 -24.65 18.71
N VAL A 19 27.95 -24.10 18.93
CA VAL A 19 28.13 -22.69 19.35
C VAL A 19 27.86 -21.73 18.16
N SER A 20 28.15 -22.15 16.92
CA SER A 20 27.86 -21.35 15.72
C SER A 20 26.38 -21.42 15.27
N LEU A 21 25.56 -22.29 15.86
CA LEU A 21 24.12 -22.45 15.60
C LEU A 21 23.23 -21.85 16.71
N GLN A 22 23.81 -21.15 17.69
CA GLN A 22 22.98 -20.36 18.60
C GLN A 22 22.37 -19.20 17.79
N PRO A 23 21.03 -19.03 17.79
CA PRO A 23 20.44 -17.84 17.17
C PRO A 23 21.06 -16.62 17.87
N MET A 24 21.64 -15.75 17.06
CA MET A 24 22.16 -14.47 17.53
C MET A 24 20.95 -13.70 18.06
N ASP A 25 20.93 -13.35 19.34
CA ASP A 25 19.86 -12.54 19.93
C ASP A 25 20.08 -11.09 19.45
N LEU A 26 19.50 -10.80 18.29
CA LEU A 26 19.60 -9.49 17.64
C LEU A 26 18.77 -8.47 18.42
N ALA A 27 19.23 -7.23 18.48
CA ALA A 27 18.39 -6.14 18.97
C ALA A 27 17.17 -5.98 18.05
N PRO A 28 15.97 -5.61 18.56
CA PRO A 28 14.76 -5.49 17.73
C PRO A 28 14.92 -4.58 16.53
N VAL A 29 15.73 -3.54 16.62
CA VAL A 29 16.05 -2.64 15.48
C VAL A 29 16.78 -3.40 14.37
N ASP A 30 17.75 -4.24 14.74
CA ASP A 30 18.52 -5.04 13.79
C ASP A 30 17.66 -6.15 13.16
N GLU A 31 16.71 -6.72 13.91
CA GLU A 31 15.75 -7.71 13.37
C GLU A 31 14.87 -7.11 12.28
N ILE A 32 14.35 -5.90 12.51
CA ILE A 32 13.53 -5.19 11.51
C ILE A 32 14.38 -4.84 10.28
N ALA A 33 15.61 -4.35 10.48
CA ALA A 33 16.52 -4.06 9.39
C ALA A 33 16.85 -5.30 8.56
N LEU A 34 17.07 -6.44 9.23
CA LEU A 34 17.37 -7.72 8.58
C LEU A 34 16.21 -8.19 7.71
N VAL A 35 14.96 -8.12 8.22
CA VAL A 35 13.78 -8.53 7.45
C VAL A 35 13.58 -7.64 6.22
N LEU A 36 13.81 -6.33 6.33
CA LEU A 36 13.78 -5.44 5.17
C LEU A 36 14.88 -5.79 4.16
N GLN A 37 16.09 -6.14 4.62
CA GLN A 37 17.18 -6.58 3.74
C GLN A 37 16.86 -7.89 3.02
N GLU A 38 16.28 -8.86 3.72
CA GLU A 38 15.83 -10.14 3.15
C GLU A 38 14.74 -9.96 2.08
N ASN A 39 13.99 -8.86 2.15
CA ASN A 39 12.98 -8.46 1.16
C ASN A 39 13.53 -7.51 0.08
N GLY A 40 14.85 -7.38 -0.04
CA GLY A 40 15.51 -6.74 -1.18
C GLY A 40 15.87 -5.26 -1.00
N PHE A 41 15.66 -4.67 0.19
CA PHE A 41 16.06 -3.29 0.46
C PHE A 41 17.55 -3.23 0.85
N ALA A 42 18.27 -2.23 0.35
CA ALA A 42 19.50 -1.79 0.98
C ALA A 42 19.12 -0.97 2.22
N VAL A 43 19.58 -1.37 3.41
CA VAL A 43 19.19 -0.72 4.68
C VAL A 43 20.44 -0.17 5.37
N SER A 44 20.44 1.14 5.68
CA SER A 44 21.39 1.76 6.57
C SER A 44 20.67 2.26 7.83
N ILE A 45 21.32 2.12 8.99
CA ILE A 45 20.75 2.47 10.29
C ILE A 45 21.38 3.77 10.77
N GLU A 46 20.58 4.79 11.03
CA GLU A 46 20.97 6.04 11.67
C GLU A 46 20.39 6.11 13.08
N GLY A 47 21.12 6.65 14.01
CA GLY A 47 20.71 6.80 15.42
C GLY A 47 21.60 6.03 16.41
N PRO A 48 21.26 5.96 17.70
CA PRO A 48 20.04 6.54 18.27
C PRO A 48 20.05 8.06 18.40
N GLU A 49 18.88 8.66 18.18
CA GLU A 49 18.63 10.09 18.44
C GLU A 49 17.55 10.23 19.52
N GLY A 50 17.73 11.18 20.43
CA GLY A 50 16.68 11.53 21.39
C GLY A 50 15.51 12.21 20.65
N ASN A 51 14.30 11.65 20.77
CA ASN A 51 13.10 12.27 20.27
C ASN A 51 12.21 12.73 21.43
N ARG A 52 11.66 13.96 21.32
CA ARG A 52 10.79 14.55 22.34
C ARG A 52 9.49 15.09 21.77
N GLU A 53 9.26 14.93 20.45
CA GLU A 53 8.15 15.59 19.77
C GLU A 53 6.90 14.71 19.66
N PHE A 54 7.04 13.43 19.41
CA PHE A 54 5.90 12.53 19.24
C PHE A 54 6.01 11.29 20.12
N LEU A 55 6.98 10.40 19.90
CA LEU A 55 7.25 9.22 20.71
C LEU A 55 8.53 9.43 21.54
N HIS A 56 8.58 8.97 22.81
CA HIS A 56 9.69 9.25 23.72
C HIS A 56 10.83 8.24 23.66
N GLY A 57 10.67 7.14 22.88
CA GLY A 57 11.74 6.16 22.69
C GLY A 57 12.98 6.73 21.99
N GLU A 58 14.11 6.05 22.15
CA GLU A 58 15.30 6.34 21.35
C GLU A 58 15.00 6.06 19.88
N ARG A 59 15.16 7.07 19.02
CA ARG A 59 14.79 7.01 17.63
C ARG A 59 15.92 6.50 16.75
N TYR A 60 15.64 5.47 15.97
CA TYR A 60 16.48 4.97 14.89
C TYR A 60 15.74 5.17 13.57
N ARG A 61 16.46 5.51 12.50
CA ARG A 61 15.94 5.59 11.14
C ARG A 61 16.60 4.53 10.28
N LEU A 62 15.79 3.63 9.72
CA LEU A 62 16.21 2.64 8.75
C LEU A 62 16.00 3.24 7.37
N ILE A 63 17.07 3.79 6.78
CA ILE A 63 17.04 4.42 5.45
C ILE A 63 17.03 3.31 4.40
N LEU A 64 16.07 3.34 3.50
CA LEU A 64 15.88 2.34 2.47
C LEU A 64 16.47 2.81 1.14
N ASN A 65 17.28 1.96 0.50
CA ASN A 65 17.88 2.18 -0.83
C ASN A 65 18.62 3.52 -0.96
N ASP A 66 19.33 3.91 0.10
CA ASP A 66 20.06 5.18 0.18
C ASP A 66 19.20 6.45 -0.04
N ASN A 67 17.86 6.31 0.11
CA ASN A 67 16.94 7.45 -0.01
C ASN A 67 16.44 7.89 1.39
N PRO A 68 16.90 9.03 1.94
CA PRO A 68 16.49 9.49 3.26
C PRO A 68 15.01 9.81 3.41
N GLU A 69 14.30 10.05 2.30
CA GLU A 69 12.85 10.29 2.30
C GLU A 69 12.05 8.99 2.47
N THR A 70 12.65 7.84 2.10
CA THR A 70 12.05 6.51 2.28
C THR A 70 12.72 5.83 3.47
N ASN A 71 12.09 5.88 4.62
CA ASN A 71 12.64 5.29 5.84
C ASN A 71 11.57 4.67 6.72
N VAL A 72 11.97 3.66 7.49
CA VAL A 72 11.20 3.10 8.59
C VAL A 72 11.82 3.64 9.88
N THR A 73 11.02 4.30 10.72
CA THR A 73 11.47 4.83 12.00
C THR A 73 11.17 3.84 13.11
N VAL A 74 12.13 3.54 13.95
CA VAL A 74 12.01 2.63 15.09
C VAL A 74 12.30 3.39 16.39
N TYR A 75 11.35 3.38 17.31
CA TYR A 75 11.46 3.97 18.63
C TYR A 75 11.71 2.87 19.65
N ALA A 76 12.91 2.82 20.24
CA ALA A 76 13.30 1.82 21.19
C ALA A 76 13.11 2.30 22.64
N TYR A 77 12.50 1.45 23.45
CA TYR A 77 12.21 1.69 24.87
C TYR A 77 13.05 0.75 25.73
N LYS A 78 13.16 1.10 26.99
CA LYS A 78 13.91 0.31 27.97
C LYS A 78 13.38 -1.12 28.12
N ASN A 79 12.08 -1.29 27.96
CA ASN A 79 11.39 -2.58 28.06
C ASN A 79 10.05 -2.55 27.31
N ALA A 80 9.46 -3.74 27.11
CA ALA A 80 8.19 -3.89 26.40
C ALA A 80 7.00 -3.18 27.10
N GLU A 81 7.02 -3.04 28.42
CA GLU A 81 5.95 -2.39 29.17
C GLU A 81 5.91 -0.88 28.87
N GLU A 82 7.06 -0.23 28.75
CA GLU A 82 7.16 1.19 28.37
C GLU A 82 6.68 1.40 26.94
N ALA A 83 7.14 0.57 25.99
CA ALA A 83 6.67 0.61 24.60
C ALA A 83 5.15 0.44 24.50
N TYR A 84 4.59 -0.55 25.21
CA TYR A 84 3.15 -0.81 25.20
C TYR A 84 2.33 0.33 25.82
N LYS A 85 2.82 0.96 26.89
CA LYS A 85 2.14 2.11 27.50
C LYS A 85 2.05 3.27 26.53
N GLU A 86 3.11 3.55 25.81
CA GLU A 86 3.17 4.65 24.87
C GLU A 86 2.37 4.34 23.58
N ALA A 87 2.44 3.10 23.09
CA ALA A 87 1.62 2.64 21.96
C ALA A 87 0.11 2.88 22.17
N LYS A 88 -0.39 2.70 23.39
CA LYS A 88 -1.79 2.98 23.75
C LYS A 88 -2.19 4.45 23.71
N CYS A 89 -1.22 5.35 23.66
CA CYS A 89 -1.50 6.77 23.57
C CYS A 89 -1.72 7.21 22.11
N ILE A 90 -1.30 6.41 21.13
CA ILE A 90 -1.47 6.71 19.70
C ILE A 90 -2.96 6.57 19.33
N HIS A 91 -3.51 7.55 18.63
CA HIS A 91 -4.87 7.48 18.11
C HIS A 91 -4.98 6.39 17.03
N ALA A 92 -6.16 5.80 16.88
CA ALA A 92 -6.37 4.69 15.94
C ALA A 92 -6.02 5.04 14.49
N ASP A 93 -6.19 6.29 14.09
CA ASP A 93 -5.82 6.80 12.75
C ASP A 93 -4.32 7.11 12.59
N GLY A 94 -3.53 7.00 13.65
CA GLY A 94 -2.11 7.33 13.66
C GLY A 94 -1.78 8.83 13.56
N CYS A 95 -2.80 9.71 13.52
CA CYS A 95 -2.62 11.15 13.34
C CYS A 95 -2.58 11.95 14.64
N GLY A 96 -2.62 11.28 15.78
CA GLY A 96 -2.57 11.96 17.07
C GLY A 96 -2.11 11.06 18.20
N MET A 97 -1.89 11.69 19.35
CA MET A 97 -1.43 11.02 20.55
C MET A 97 -1.92 11.73 21.81
N ASP A 98 -2.45 10.97 22.77
CA ASP A 98 -2.91 11.47 24.07
C ASP A 98 -1.94 11.07 25.18
N TYR A 99 -1.12 11.99 25.62
CA TYR A 99 -0.28 11.76 26.80
C TYR A 99 -1.11 11.84 28.08
N ARG A 100 -1.04 10.80 28.90
CA ARG A 100 -1.72 10.72 30.18
C ARG A 100 -0.75 10.89 31.34
N GLU A 101 -0.93 11.93 32.13
CA GLU A 101 -0.28 12.10 33.41
C GLU A 101 -1.25 11.68 34.52
N GLY A 102 -1.10 10.46 35.05
CA GLY A 102 -1.96 9.93 36.11
C GLY A 102 -3.39 9.64 35.61
N LEU A 103 -4.40 10.24 36.26
CA LEU A 103 -5.82 10.09 35.92
C LEU A 103 -6.35 11.18 34.97
N SER A 104 -5.53 12.18 34.64
CA SER A 104 -5.91 13.27 33.74
C SER A 104 -5.23 13.11 32.38
N VAL A 105 -5.93 13.57 31.32
CA VAL A 105 -5.31 13.73 29.99
C VAL A 105 -4.36 14.92 30.11
N GLY A 106 -3.05 14.69 29.99
CA GLY A 106 -2.03 15.73 30.13
C GLY A 106 -2.11 16.72 28.98
N HIS A 107 -1.84 16.29 27.78
CA HIS A 107 -2.05 17.04 26.52
C HIS A 107 -2.19 16.08 25.33
N SER A 108 -2.83 16.57 24.28
CA SER A 108 -2.99 15.88 23.01
C SER A 108 -2.12 16.55 21.95
N VAL A 109 -1.47 15.73 21.14
CA VAL A 109 -0.68 16.18 19.99
C VAL A 109 -1.37 15.67 18.73
N GLN A 110 -1.56 16.54 17.75
CA GLN A 110 -2.06 16.20 16.42
C GLN A 110 -0.96 16.43 15.40
N ILE A 111 -0.82 15.51 14.46
CA ILE A 111 0.21 15.56 13.42
C ILE A 111 -0.45 15.38 12.06
N SER A 112 -0.06 16.23 11.12
CA SER A 112 -0.36 16.05 9.69
C SER A 112 0.83 15.37 9.02
N TRP A 113 0.68 14.11 8.68
CA TRP A 113 1.69 13.37 7.95
C TRP A 113 1.67 13.72 6.45
N VAL A 114 2.80 13.52 5.79
CA VAL A 114 2.94 13.74 4.34
C VAL A 114 2.32 12.60 3.52
N ASP A 115 2.13 11.42 4.13
CA ASP A 115 1.51 10.24 3.55
C ASP A 115 0.83 9.41 4.68
N ALA A 116 0.30 8.24 4.38
CA ALA A 116 -0.38 7.35 5.32
C ALA A 116 0.53 6.92 6.47
N PRO A 117 0.14 7.17 7.75
CA PRO A 117 0.89 6.69 8.90
C PRO A 117 0.55 5.23 9.22
N HIS A 118 1.56 4.45 9.60
CA HIS A 118 1.43 3.07 10.05
C HIS A 118 2.31 2.83 11.26
N PHE A 119 1.74 2.25 12.32
CA PHE A 119 2.43 1.98 13.57
C PHE A 119 2.27 0.50 13.95
N PHE A 120 3.37 -0.10 14.36
CA PHE A 120 3.45 -1.50 14.80
C PHE A 120 4.15 -1.56 16.16
N LEU A 121 3.78 -2.54 16.99
CA LEU A 121 4.45 -2.79 18.26
C LEU A 121 5.19 -4.13 18.18
N TYR A 122 6.48 -4.10 18.43
CA TYR A 122 7.30 -5.30 18.44
C TYR A 122 8.27 -5.32 19.63
N LYS A 123 8.16 -6.32 20.49
CA LYS A 123 9.01 -6.42 21.70
C LYS A 123 8.98 -5.10 22.49
N ASN A 124 10.12 -4.42 22.59
CA ASN A 124 10.28 -3.13 23.25
C ASN A 124 10.45 -1.97 22.27
N VAL A 125 9.95 -2.08 21.05
CA VAL A 125 10.00 -1.02 20.05
C VAL A 125 8.62 -0.71 19.47
N ILE A 126 8.42 0.55 19.09
CA ILE A 126 7.34 0.98 18.21
C ILE A 126 7.96 1.28 16.85
N VAL A 127 7.44 0.68 15.81
CA VAL A 127 7.86 0.86 14.42
C VAL A 127 6.87 1.77 13.72
N GLN A 128 7.37 2.80 13.06
CA GLN A 128 6.58 3.76 12.29
C GLN A 128 7.03 3.74 10.83
N TYR A 129 6.07 3.68 9.94
CA TYR A 129 6.27 3.94 8.51
C TYR A 129 5.26 4.97 8.04
N ILE A 130 5.74 5.99 7.30
CA ILE A 130 4.89 7.01 6.66
C ILE A 130 4.99 6.80 5.17
N GLY A 131 3.97 6.19 4.58
CA GLY A 131 3.94 5.80 3.17
C GLY A 131 2.92 4.70 2.92
N SER A 132 2.70 4.39 1.66
CA SER A 132 1.71 3.37 1.22
C SER A 132 2.37 2.22 0.45
N ASP A 133 3.69 2.06 0.56
CA ASP A 133 4.41 1.03 -0.16
C ASP A 133 4.23 -0.33 0.53
N TRP A 134 3.51 -1.22 -0.15
CA TRP A 134 3.29 -2.59 0.31
C TRP A 134 4.59 -3.38 0.49
N GLU A 135 5.58 -3.15 -0.37
CA GLU A 135 6.87 -3.86 -0.28
C GLU A 135 7.60 -3.55 1.03
N VAL A 136 7.35 -2.37 1.63
CA VAL A 136 7.86 -2.01 2.96
C VAL A 136 6.93 -2.50 4.07
N LEU A 137 5.61 -2.33 3.91
CA LEU A 137 4.62 -2.66 4.95
C LEU A 137 4.53 -4.15 5.23
N SER A 138 4.52 -4.99 4.20
CA SER A 138 4.38 -6.45 4.32
C SER A 138 5.51 -7.10 5.14
N PRO A 139 6.81 -6.85 4.89
CA PRO A 139 7.86 -7.38 5.75
C PRO A 139 7.83 -6.81 7.17
N VAL A 140 7.47 -5.53 7.37
CA VAL A 140 7.31 -4.95 8.72
C VAL A 140 6.19 -5.65 9.47
N GLU A 141 5.02 -5.86 8.86
CA GLU A 141 3.91 -6.61 9.47
C GLU A 141 4.30 -8.06 9.76
N THR A 142 5.03 -8.71 8.86
CA THR A 142 5.49 -10.10 9.06
C THR A 142 6.31 -10.27 10.34
N VAL A 143 7.16 -9.30 10.67
CA VAL A 143 8.00 -9.36 11.88
C VAL A 143 7.31 -8.79 13.11
N CYS A 144 6.52 -7.73 12.96
CA CYS A 144 5.91 -7.00 14.07
C CYS A 144 4.52 -7.52 14.46
N GLY A 145 3.81 -8.21 13.57
CA GLY A 145 2.39 -8.54 13.70
C GLY A 145 1.50 -7.39 13.22
N GLU A 146 0.21 -7.49 13.51
CA GLU A 146 -0.81 -6.53 13.05
C GLU A 146 -0.49 -5.07 13.44
N GLN A 147 -0.87 -4.16 12.56
CA GLN A 147 -0.79 -2.72 12.80
C GLN A 147 -1.61 -2.33 14.03
N ILE A 148 -1.03 -1.52 14.91
CA ILE A 148 -1.68 -1.03 16.15
C ILE A 148 -2.41 0.31 15.95
N ALA A 149 -1.97 1.11 14.98
CA ALA A 149 -2.59 2.40 14.62
C ALA A 149 -2.14 2.82 13.21
N GLY A 150 -2.99 3.59 12.53
CA GLY A 150 -2.72 4.12 11.20
C GLY A 150 -3.85 3.84 10.22
N LEU A 151 -3.62 4.18 8.95
CA LEU A 151 -4.59 3.94 7.88
C LEU A 151 -4.54 2.49 7.41
N PRO A 152 -5.66 1.93 6.90
CA PRO A 152 -5.65 0.62 6.27
C PRO A 152 -4.68 0.58 5.09
N TYR A 153 -4.03 -0.55 4.89
CA TYR A 153 -3.19 -0.84 3.73
C TYR A 153 -3.47 -2.25 3.22
N TYR A 154 -3.17 -2.48 1.96
CA TYR A 154 -3.56 -3.71 1.27
C TYR A 154 -2.45 -4.18 0.34
N GLU A 155 -2.36 -5.49 0.14
CA GLU A 155 -1.53 -6.05 -0.92
C GLU A 155 -1.98 -5.48 -2.27
N PRO A 156 -1.06 -5.00 -3.14
CA PRO A 156 -1.41 -4.55 -4.47
C PRO A 156 -2.10 -5.66 -5.26
N ALA A 157 -3.29 -5.38 -5.77
CA ALA A 157 -3.98 -6.32 -6.63
C ALA A 157 -3.17 -6.55 -7.91
N ARG A 158 -3.02 -7.80 -8.31
CA ARG A 158 -2.48 -8.15 -9.63
C ARG A 158 -3.59 -7.97 -10.64
N ILE A 159 -3.45 -6.93 -11.47
CA ILE A 159 -4.41 -6.59 -12.51
C ILE A 159 -3.88 -7.10 -13.84
N ALA A 160 -4.58 -8.06 -14.44
CA ALA A 160 -4.32 -8.52 -15.79
C ALA A 160 -5.26 -7.79 -16.77
N PRO A 161 -4.75 -6.98 -17.72
CA PRO A 161 -5.59 -6.35 -18.75
C PRO A 161 -6.28 -7.40 -19.61
N GLY A 162 -7.58 -7.23 -19.83
CA GLY A 162 -8.40 -8.10 -20.67
C GLY A 162 -8.68 -7.48 -22.04
N LEU A 163 -9.81 -7.85 -22.62
CA LEU A 163 -10.25 -7.39 -23.94
C LEU A 163 -10.58 -5.89 -23.95
N LEU A 164 -10.19 -5.24 -25.04
CA LEU A 164 -10.56 -3.88 -25.36
C LEU A 164 -11.78 -3.90 -26.28
N CYS A 165 -12.84 -3.17 -25.93
CA CYS A 165 -13.92 -2.89 -26.85
C CYS A 165 -13.76 -1.47 -27.40
N MET A 166 -13.30 -1.38 -28.63
CA MET A 166 -13.27 -0.13 -29.38
C MET A 166 -14.62 0.06 -30.06
N ASP A 167 -15.23 1.24 -29.87
CA ASP A 167 -16.34 1.64 -30.69
C ASP A 167 -15.83 2.09 -32.07
N GLU A 168 -16.20 1.36 -33.12
CA GLU A 168 -15.72 1.61 -34.47
C GLU A 168 -16.21 2.96 -35.05
N SER A 169 -17.36 3.47 -34.59
CA SER A 169 -17.93 4.74 -35.06
C SER A 169 -17.17 5.93 -34.49
N THR A 170 -16.75 5.87 -33.25
CA THR A 170 -16.01 6.93 -32.57
C THR A 170 -14.51 6.71 -32.60
N LYS A 171 -14.04 5.49 -32.88
CA LYS A 171 -12.63 5.06 -32.70
C LYS A 171 -12.09 5.35 -31.28
N ALA A 172 -12.97 5.39 -30.31
CA ALA A 172 -12.62 5.57 -28.92
C ALA A 172 -12.55 4.21 -28.23
N PHE A 173 -11.66 4.06 -27.26
CA PHE A 173 -11.59 2.86 -26.45
C PHE A 173 -11.05 3.17 -25.05
N LEU A 174 -11.38 2.30 -24.10
CA LEU A 174 -10.75 2.24 -22.79
C LEU A 174 -9.65 1.18 -22.79
N ARG A 175 -8.61 1.42 -22.00
CA ARG A 175 -7.59 0.44 -21.69
C ARG A 175 -7.31 0.49 -20.19
N VAL A 176 -7.43 -0.65 -19.51
CA VAL A 176 -6.95 -0.78 -18.14
C VAL A 176 -5.44 -0.93 -18.20
N THR A 177 -4.72 -0.08 -17.50
CA THR A 177 -3.27 -0.16 -17.42
C THR A 177 -2.91 -0.91 -16.13
N VAL A 178 -1.88 -1.74 -16.21
CA VAL A 178 -1.25 -2.33 -15.04
C VAL A 178 -0.48 -1.22 -14.33
N ALA A 179 -1.19 -0.36 -13.65
CA ALA A 179 -0.54 0.63 -12.81
C ALA A 179 -0.59 0.13 -11.38
N GLY A 180 0.57 -0.01 -10.86
CA GLY A 180 0.80 -0.56 -9.56
C GLY A 180 -0.08 0.02 -8.48
N GLY A 181 -0.51 -0.82 -7.64
CA GLY A 181 -0.28 -0.56 -6.30
C GLY A 181 -1.45 -0.37 -5.40
N ARG A 182 -2.70 -0.27 -5.85
CA ARG A 182 -3.79 -0.21 -4.85
C ARG A 182 -4.91 -1.17 -5.22
N PRO A 183 -5.26 -2.13 -4.34
CA PRO A 183 -6.39 -3.03 -4.60
C PRO A 183 -7.74 -2.31 -4.58
N ASP A 184 -7.76 -1.08 -4.04
CA ASP A 184 -8.90 -0.19 -3.97
C ASP A 184 -9.02 0.75 -5.19
N GLY A 185 -8.33 0.46 -6.30
CA GLY A 185 -8.41 1.31 -7.48
C GLY A 185 -7.81 0.69 -8.74
N ILE A 186 -8.21 1.25 -9.88
CA ILE A 186 -7.65 0.92 -11.19
C ILE A 186 -7.27 2.19 -11.93
N VAL A 187 -6.27 2.07 -12.79
CA VAL A 187 -5.88 3.12 -13.72
C VAL A 187 -6.35 2.74 -15.10
N VAL A 188 -7.11 3.64 -15.74
CA VAL A 188 -7.59 3.46 -17.11
C VAL A 188 -7.11 4.59 -18.00
N GLU A 189 -6.89 4.27 -19.26
CA GLU A 189 -6.65 5.25 -20.30
C GLU A 189 -7.85 5.31 -21.23
N LEU A 190 -8.45 6.49 -21.38
CA LEU A 190 -9.39 6.78 -22.45
C LEU A 190 -8.59 7.29 -23.64
N VAL A 191 -8.70 6.60 -24.75
CA VAL A 191 -8.00 6.93 -26.00
C VAL A 191 -8.99 7.42 -27.03
N ASN A 192 -8.74 8.58 -27.61
CA ASN A 192 -9.48 9.13 -28.73
C ASN A 192 -8.68 8.92 -30.02
N GLY A 193 -8.96 7.84 -30.73
CA GLY A 193 -8.33 7.52 -32.02
C GLY A 193 -8.99 8.22 -33.23
N SER A 194 -9.98 9.08 -33.02
CA SER A 194 -10.68 9.81 -34.04
C SER A 194 -9.97 11.10 -34.48
N ASP A 195 -10.51 11.76 -35.49
CA ASP A 195 -10.10 13.08 -35.98
C ASP A 195 -10.90 14.25 -35.34
N LYS A 196 -11.77 13.96 -34.35
CA LYS A 196 -12.66 14.93 -33.69
C LYS A 196 -12.37 14.98 -32.19
N GLU A 197 -12.80 16.08 -31.57
CA GLU A 197 -12.80 16.20 -30.12
C GLU A 197 -13.87 15.28 -29.50
N LEU A 198 -13.54 14.59 -28.45
CA LEU A 198 -14.40 13.67 -27.70
C LEU A 198 -14.84 14.32 -26.40
N TYR A 199 -16.09 14.18 -26.02
CA TYR A 199 -16.66 14.63 -24.75
C TYR A 199 -16.88 13.43 -23.84
N TYR A 200 -16.57 13.58 -22.53
CA TYR A 200 -16.80 12.55 -21.51
C TYR A 200 -17.01 13.20 -20.13
N GLY A 201 -17.62 12.46 -19.22
CA GLY A 201 -17.81 12.87 -17.82
C GLY A 201 -16.97 12.04 -16.85
N GLU A 202 -17.11 12.27 -15.55
CA GLU A 202 -16.54 11.42 -14.50
C GLU A 202 -17.22 10.05 -14.40
N PRO A 203 -18.55 9.90 -14.57
CA PRO A 203 -19.24 8.63 -14.37
C PRO A 203 -18.63 7.47 -15.15
N TYR A 204 -18.57 6.33 -14.49
CA TYR A 204 -18.26 5.02 -15.08
C TYR A 204 -19.14 3.95 -14.45
N LYS A 205 -19.30 2.82 -15.13
CA LYS A 205 -19.94 1.63 -14.55
C LYS A 205 -18.89 0.54 -14.41
N LEU A 206 -18.95 -0.15 -13.28
CA LEU A 206 -18.10 -1.29 -12.99
C LEU A 206 -18.98 -2.54 -12.87
N TYR A 207 -18.62 -3.56 -13.61
CA TYR A 207 -19.31 -4.83 -13.62
C TYR A 207 -18.38 -5.94 -13.13
N ARG A 208 -18.94 -6.92 -12.45
CA ARG A 208 -18.28 -8.17 -12.09
C ARG A 208 -18.92 -9.31 -12.88
N GLU A 209 -18.13 -10.24 -13.38
CA GLU A 209 -18.61 -11.46 -13.98
C GLU A 209 -19.14 -12.39 -12.88
N ASN A 210 -20.36 -12.89 -13.05
CA ASN A 210 -20.96 -13.87 -12.14
C ASN A 210 -20.63 -15.31 -12.58
N GLU A 211 -20.99 -16.31 -11.75
CA GLU A 211 -20.72 -17.72 -12.00
C GLU A 211 -21.34 -18.27 -13.29
N MET A 212 -22.36 -17.61 -13.84
CA MET A 212 -23.02 -17.98 -15.09
C MET A 212 -22.44 -17.27 -16.32
N GLY A 213 -21.35 -16.48 -16.16
CA GLY A 213 -20.73 -15.70 -17.24
C GLY A 213 -21.48 -14.42 -17.61
N GLY A 214 -22.45 -13.99 -16.79
CA GLY A 214 -23.14 -12.73 -16.94
C GLY A 214 -22.44 -11.59 -16.20
N TRP A 215 -22.68 -10.34 -16.65
CA TRP A 215 -22.11 -9.15 -16.03
C TRP A 215 -23.09 -8.53 -15.04
N GLU A 216 -22.68 -8.36 -13.79
CA GLU A 216 -23.43 -7.70 -12.73
C GLU A 216 -22.85 -6.30 -12.46
N TRP A 217 -23.69 -5.27 -12.52
CA TRP A 217 -23.27 -3.89 -12.25
C TRP A 217 -23.13 -3.67 -10.73
N ILE A 218 -21.90 -3.45 -10.23
CA ILE A 218 -21.59 -3.45 -8.81
C ILE A 218 -21.43 -2.07 -8.16
N ASN A 219 -21.32 -0.97 -8.95
CA ASN A 219 -21.19 0.39 -8.41
C ASN A 219 -22.43 1.26 -8.67
N GLN A 220 -23.64 0.69 -8.56
CA GLN A 220 -24.92 1.37 -8.83
C GLN A 220 -25.21 2.55 -7.91
N ASP A 221 -24.77 2.45 -6.65
CA ASP A 221 -25.02 3.46 -5.61
C ASP A 221 -23.96 4.58 -5.59
N MET A 222 -22.97 4.51 -6.48
CA MET A 222 -21.89 5.48 -6.55
C MET A 222 -22.37 6.82 -7.10
N VAL A 223 -22.09 7.90 -6.39
CA VAL A 223 -22.45 9.27 -6.79
C VAL A 223 -21.25 9.95 -7.41
N PHE A 224 -21.43 10.48 -8.61
CA PHE A 224 -20.39 11.20 -9.33
C PHE A 224 -20.70 12.69 -9.42
N THR A 225 -19.67 13.50 -9.43
CA THR A 225 -19.78 14.88 -9.90
C THR A 225 -20.02 14.89 -11.42
N MET A 226 -20.57 15.98 -11.93
CA MET A 226 -21.00 16.05 -13.34
C MET A 226 -20.18 17.05 -14.20
N PRO A 227 -18.85 17.15 -14.04
CA PRO A 227 -18.05 17.95 -14.95
C PRO A 227 -18.05 17.31 -16.33
N LEU A 228 -18.02 18.14 -17.34
CA LEU A 228 -17.85 17.73 -18.73
C LEU A 228 -16.41 18.02 -19.16
N TYR A 229 -15.73 17.01 -19.62
CA TYR A 229 -14.37 17.11 -20.12
C TYR A 229 -14.32 16.92 -21.63
N THR A 230 -13.24 17.40 -22.24
CA THR A 230 -12.94 17.17 -23.65
C THR A 230 -11.60 16.44 -23.79
N LEU A 231 -11.51 15.60 -24.81
CA LEU A 231 -10.29 14.90 -25.20
C LEU A 231 -10.03 15.18 -26.68
N PRO A 232 -8.96 15.94 -27.00
CA PRO A 232 -8.63 16.27 -28.37
C PRO A 232 -8.39 15.06 -29.26
N ALA A 233 -8.56 15.21 -30.54
CA ALA A 233 -8.32 14.20 -31.57
C ALA A 233 -6.90 13.60 -31.43
N GLY A 234 -6.81 12.28 -31.51
CA GLY A 234 -5.52 11.55 -31.48
C GLY A 234 -4.79 11.58 -30.14
N THR A 235 -5.47 12.00 -29.04
CA THR A 235 -4.88 12.05 -27.70
C THR A 235 -5.47 11.02 -26.76
N GLN A 236 -4.84 10.85 -25.60
CA GLN A 236 -5.31 9.96 -24.53
C GLN A 236 -5.32 10.67 -23.18
N LYS A 237 -6.15 10.18 -22.26
CA LYS A 237 -6.27 10.66 -20.89
C LYS A 237 -6.20 9.49 -19.91
N THR A 238 -5.23 9.55 -19.02
CA THR A 238 -5.14 8.64 -17.88
C THR A 238 -6.08 9.11 -16.77
N MET A 239 -6.83 8.19 -16.18
CA MET A 239 -7.76 8.41 -15.07
C MET A 239 -7.56 7.31 -14.04
N GLU A 240 -7.55 7.71 -12.77
CA GLU A 240 -7.55 6.80 -11.64
C GLU A 240 -8.97 6.71 -11.08
N HIS A 241 -9.49 5.50 -10.94
CA HIS A 241 -10.79 5.23 -10.31
C HIS A 241 -10.54 4.49 -9.02
N ARG A 242 -10.97 5.09 -7.90
CA ARG A 242 -10.89 4.48 -6.57
C ARG A 242 -12.21 3.85 -6.19
N PHE A 243 -12.14 2.76 -5.45
CA PHE A 243 -13.29 2.04 -4.91
C PHE A 243 -13.34 2.29 -3.39
N GLU A 244 -14.53 2.18 -2.81
CA GLU A 244 -14.70 2.31 -1.35
C GLU A 244 -14.04 1.13 -0.61
N GLU A 245 -14.07 -0.06 -1.24
CA GLU A 245 -13.45 -1.27 -0.74
C GLU A 245 -12.63 -1.94 -1.85
N PRO A 246 -11.57 -2.70 -1.49
CA PRO A 246 -10.83 -3.51 -2.46
C PRO A 246 -11.74 -4.46 -3.23
N LEU A 247 -11.46 -4.66 -4.50
CA LEU A 247 -12.15 -5.65 -5.31
C LEU A 247 -11.61 -7.06 -5.01
N ASP A 248 -12.52 -8.01 -4.83
CA ASP A 248 -12.16 -9.42 -4.73
C ASP A 248 -11.54 -9.95 -6.04
N ALA A 249 -10.83 -11.09 -5.94
CA ALA A 249 -10.39 -11.81 -7.13
C ALA A 249 -11.56 -12.13 -8.08
N GLY A 250 -11.36 -11.93 -9.37
CA GLY A 250 -12.41 -12.17 -10.36
C GLY A 250 -12.23 -11.36 -11.64
N ASN A 251 -13.17 -11.55 -12.58
CA ASN A 251 -13.22 -10.83 -13.84
C ASN A 251 -14.14 -9.61 -13.73
N TYR A 252 -13.68 -8.51 -14.26
CA TYR A 252 -14.35 -7.21 -14.19
C TYR A 252 -14.39 -6.54 -15.56
N ARG A 253 -15.39 -5.67 -15.75
CA ARG A 253 -15.52 -4.78 -16.89
C ARG A 253 -15.79 -3.37 -16.43
N ILE A 254 -15.00 -2.41 -16.88
CA ILE A 254 -15.29 -0.99 -16.71
C ILE A 254 -15.84 -0.42 -18.03
N THR A 255 -16.90 0.39 -17.94
CA THR A 255 -17.46 1.09 -19.09
C THR A 255 -17.55 2.59 -18.82
N LYS A 256 -17.42 3.38 -19.87
CA LYS A 256 -17.52 4.83 -19.82
C LYS A 256 -18.30 5.35 -21.05
N SER A 257 -19.19 6.32 -20.82
CA SER A 257 -19.93 6.97 -21.89
C SER A 257 -19.11 8.09 -22.50
N VAL A 258 -19.02 8.13 -23.82
CA VAL A 258 -18.29 9.13 -24.60
C VAL A 258 -19.13 9.58 -25.81
N GLY A 259 -18.86 10.75 -26.35
CA GLY A 259 -19.56 11.25 -27.54
C GLY A 259 -18.83 12.42 -28.20
N PHE A 260 -19.18 12.75 -29.46
CA PHE A 260 -18.58 13.88 -30.19
C PHE A 260 -19.34 15.19 -30.05
N GLU A 261 -20.53 15.16 -29.49
CA GLU A 261 -21.34 16.33 -29.27
C GLU A 261 -21.47 16.65 -27.79
N LYS A 262 -21.49 17.95 -27.48
CA LYS A 262 -21.67 18.38 -26.08
C LYS A 262 -23.05 17.94 -25.58
N PRO A 263 -23.15 17.18 -24.50
CA PRO A 263 -24.43 16.77 -23.94
C PRO A 263 -25.35 17.96 -23.65
N GLY A 264 -26.63 17.83 -24.01
CA GLY A 264 -27.65 18.85 -23.75
C GLY A 264 -27.88 19.88 -24.88
N VAL A 265 -27.15 19.82 -26.00
CA VAL A 265 -27.36 20.74 -27.13
C VAL A 265 -28.23 20.14 -28.22
N ASN A 266 -28.24 18.86 -28.43
CA ASN A 266 -29.21 18.07 -29.22
C ASN A 266 -28.99 16.64 -28.76
N SER A 267 -29.93 15.88 -28.32
CA SER A 267 -29.83 14.48 -27.86
C SER A 267 -28.58 13.74 -28.40
N ALA A 268 -27.40 14.18 -27.92
CA ALA A 268 -26.11 13.74 -28.43
C ALA A 268 -26.01 12.23 -28.23
N GLU A 269 -25.77 11.51 -29.30
CA GLU A 269 -25.58 10.07 -29.27
C GLU A 269 -24.31 9.78 -28.49
N GLN A 270 -24.45 9.19 -27.28
CA GLN A 270 -23.35 8.72 -26.51
C GLN A 270 -23.19 7.22 -26.75
N VAL A 271 -21.96 6.80 -26.88
CA VAL A 271 -21.59 5.39 -26.95
C VAL A 271 -20.87 4.96 -25.70
N GLU A 272 -21.02 3.69 -25.33
CA GLU A 272 -20.26 3.12 -24.23
C GLU A 272 -19.00 2.42 -24.77
N VAL A 273 -17.85 2.83 -24.25
CA VAL A 273 -16.57 2.14 -24.46
C VAL A 273 -16.22 1.35 -23.22
N SER A 274 -15.63 0.18 -23.37
CA SER A 274 -15.35 -0.72 -22.25
C SER A 274 -13.97 -1.36 -22.31
N ALA A 275 -13.48 -1.77 -21.15
CA ALA A 275 -12.30 -2.60 -21.00
C ALA A 275 -12.53 -3.67 -19.94
N ASP A 276 -12.12 -4.89 -20.23
CA ASP A 276 -12.15 -5.99 -19.28
C ASP A 276 -10.82 -6.07 -18.56
N PHE A 277 -10.83 -6.56 -17.33
CA PHE A 277 -9.64 -6.84 -16.54
C PHE A 277 -9.92 -7.93 -15.50
N THR A 278 -8.87 -8.55 -15.01
CA THR A 278 -8.95 -9.59 -13.96
C THR A 278 -8.18 -9.13 -12.74
N ILE A 279 -8.75 -9.31 -11.56
CA ILE A 279 -8.07 -9.24 -10.27
C ILE A 279 -7.66 -10.67 -9.91
N GLU A 280 -6.37 -10.93 -9.70
CA GLU A 280 -5.79 -12.24 -9.34
C GLU A 280 -5.63 -12.39 -7.83
#